data_f43277e4013635223319c770b9b2763d
#
_entry.id   f43277e4013635223319c770b9b2763d
#
_cell.length_a   1.000
_cell.length_b   1.000
_cell.length_c   1.000
_cell.angle_alpha   90.00
_cell.angle_beta   90.00
_cell.angle_gamma   90.00
#
_symmetry.space_group_name_H-M   'P 1'
#
loop_
_entity.id
_entity.type
_entity.pdbx_description
1 polymer ?
#
loop_
_entity_poly.entity_id
_entity_poly.type
_entity_poly.pdbx_seq_one_letter_code
_entity_poly.pdbx_strand_id
1 'polypeptide(L)'
;MADIFPTGYYAASRFLKDLPQRDRDEFTAVCIGCGPVGICAITAALTMVKTVYAVDSIAERLAEAEKIGAIPINISDNPVEKIKAASGGRGADVVMEAVGHADAFMLAFEMIRPFGQISSIGVHTEPLPLNGLLCYGKNVTMAFGRCPVRSIFEEALEVLVKEQKKVAFLCGKTMSLEDAPQAFKDFEARKVHKIVFKMPGEKVGESIEAKA
;
A
#
# COMPACT_ATOMS: atom_id res chain seq x y z
N MET A 1 9.31 7.36 8.45
CA MET A 1 10.08 7.87 7.28
C MET A 1 11.30 7.03 6.90
N ALA A 2 11.79 6.11 7.72
CA ALA A 2 13.00 5.35 7.36
C ALA A 2 12.81 4.42 6.14
N ASP A 3 11.62 3.82 5.98
CA ASP A 3 11.37 2.85 4.92
C ASP A 3 9.90 2.80 4.47
N ILE A 4 8.99 2.26 5.31
CA ILE A 4 7.65 1.88 4.88
C ILE A 4 6.81 3.03 4.33
N PHE A 5 6.89 4.24 4.92
CA PHE A 5 6.08 5.35 4.45
C PHE A 5 6.56 5.90 3.10
N PRO A 6 7.84 6.23 2.89
CA PRO A 6 8.30 6.65 1.56
C PRO A 6 8.11 5.57 0.50
N THR A 7 8.23 4.29 0.86
CA THR A 7 7.95 3.19 -0.09
C THR A 7 6.48 3.15 -0.50
N GLY A 8 5.55 3.28 0.45
CA GLY A 8 4.13 3.39 0.16
C GLY A 8 3.78 4.66 -0.62
N TYR A 9 4.32 5.81 -0.22
CA TYR A 9 4.17 7.06 -0.97
C TYR A 9 4.63 6.91 -2.42
N TYR A 10 5.80 6.31 -2.65
CA TYR A 10 6.32 6.09 -3.98
C TYR A 10 5.46 5.16 -4.83
N ALA A 11 4.87 4.12 -4.22
CA ALA A 11 3.93 3.26 -4.92
C ALA A 11 2.74 4.04 -5.52
N ALA A 12 2.20 4.98 -4.76
CA ALA A 12 1.09 5.83 -5.18
C ALA A 12 1.55 6.97 -6.12
N SER A 13 2.56 7.73 -5.71
CA SER A 13 2.97 8.96 -6.39
C SER A 13 3.48 8.72 -7.80
N ARG A 14 4.08 7.56 -8.06
CA ARG A 14 4.63 7.17 -9.36
C ARG A 14 3.66 7.37 -10.51
N PHE A 15 2.36 7.14 -10.28
CA PHE A 15 1.34 7.20 -11.32
C PHE A 15 0.13 8.08 -10.96
N LEU A 16 0.01 8.54 -9.72
CA LEU A 16 -1.14 9.33 -9.29
C LEU A 16 -0.83 10.80 -9.03
N LYS A 17 0.44 11.15 -8.77
CA LYS A 17 0.83 12.50 -8.36
C LYS A 17 0.50 13.57 -9.40
N ASP A 18 0.82 13.30 -10.66
CA ASP A 18 0.73 14.28 -11.76
C ASP A 18 -0.59 14.17 -12.54
N LEU A 19 -1.61 13.50 -11.98
CA LEU A 19 -2.92 13.44 -12.61
C LEU A 19 -3.57 14.82 -12.69
N PRO A 20 -4.19 15.17 -13.83
CA PRO A 20 -5.04 16.35 -13.93
C PRO A 20 -6.16 16.31 -12.87
N GLN A 21 -6.53 17.47 -12.33
CA GLN A 21 -7.54 17.55 -11.27
C GLN A 21 -8.87 16.88 -11.65
N ARG A 22 -9.31 17.05 -12.91
CA ARG A 22 -10.52 16.43 -13.45
C ARG A 22 -10.52 14.89 -13.38
N ASP A 23 -9.33 14.27 -13.48
CA ASP A 23 -9.21 12.83 -13.54
C ASP A 23 -9.16 12.21 -12.14
N ARG A 24 -8.82 12.99 -11.10
CA ARG A 24 -8.64 12.50 -9.73
C ARG A 24 -9.90 11.92 -9.11
N ASP A 25 -11.08 12.46 -9.46
CA ASP A 25 -12.37 11.99 -8.95
C ASP A 25 -12.86 10.72 -9.67
N GLU A 26 -12.42 10.50 -10.90
CA GLU A 26 -12.86 9.39 -11.76
C GLU A 26 -11.88 8.20 -11.70
N PHE A 27 -10.66 8.40 -11.24
CA PHE A 27 -9.64 7.35 -11.18
C PHE A 27 -9.96 6.31 -10.12
N THR A 28 -9.90 5.05 -10.54
CA THR A 28 -10.01 3.89 -9.66
C THR A 28 -8.61 3.37 -9.35
N ALA A 29 -8.14 3.63 -8.15
CA ALA A 29 -6.89 3.06 -7.64
C ALA A 29 -7.16 1.83 -6.77
N VAL A 30 -6.29 0.83 -6.84
CA VAL A 30 -6.35 -0.40 -6.03
C VAL A 30 -5.01 -0.62 -5.35
N CYS A 31 -5.02 -1.03 -4.09
CA CYS A 31 -3.84 -1.53 -3.38
C CYS A 31 -4.04 -3.00 -3.03
N ILE A 32 -3.14 -3.86 -3.49
CA ILE A 32 -3.12 -5.28 -3.12
C ILE A 32 -2.07 -5.48 -2.03
N GLY A 33 -2.53 -5.99 -0.89
CA GLY A 33 -1.75 -6.11 0.34
C GLY A 33 -1.89 -4.88 1.24
N CYS A 34 -2.57 -5.07 2.38
CA CYS A 34 -2.80 -4.05 3.41
C CYS A 34 -1.86 -4.20 4.62
N GLY A 35 -0.64 -4.72 4.37
CA GLY A 35 0.44 -4.69 5.35
C GLY A 35 0.95 -3.27 5.61
N PRO A 36 1.99 -3.09 6.45
CA PRO A 36 2.49 -1.76 6.81
C PRO A 36 2.80 -0.84 5.62
N VAL A 37 3.40 -1.38 4.55
CA VAL A 37 3.70 -0.61 3.34
C VAL A 37 2.44 -0.31 2.55
N GLY A 38 1.52 -1.29 2.43
CA GLY A 38 0.25 -1.11 1.74
C GLY A 38 -0.65 -0.05 2.39
N ILE A 39 -0.74 -0.03 3.72
CA ILE A 39 -1.45 1.02 4.47
C ILE A 39 -0.85 2.41 4.18
N CYS A 40 0.49 2.51 4.12
CA CYS A 40 1.14 3.77 3.74
C CYS A 40 0.84 4.15 2.29
N ALA A 41 0.79 3.18 1.36
CA ALA A 41 0.43 3.42 -0.04
C ALA A 41 -1.02 3.89 -0.19
N ILE A 42 -1.96 3.24 0.50
CA ILE A 42 -3.37 3.63 0.55
C ILE A 42 -3.51 5.06 1.09
N THR A 43 -2.84 5.35 2.22
CA THR A 43 -2.88 6.69 2.84
C THR A 43 -2.38 7.76 1.87
N ALA A 44 -1.27 7.51 1.18
CA ALA A 44 -0.73 8.43 0.19
C ALA A 44 -1.66 8.57 -1.03
N ALA A 45 -2.19 7.47 -1.56
CA ALA A 45 -3.08 7.47 -2.72
C ALA A 45 -4.37 8.28 -2.46
N LEU A 46 -4.95 8.18 -1.26
CA LEU A 46 -6.14 8.95 -0.84
C LEU A 46 -5.90 10.48 -0.79
N THR A 47 -4.65 10.94 -0.81
CA THR A 47 -4.35 12.37 -0.99
C THR A 47 -4.30 12.79 -2.46
N MET A 48 -4.28 11.84 -3.38
CA MET A 48 -4.10 12.06 -4.82
C MET A 48 -5.35 11.77 -5.63
N VAL A 49 -6.16 10.77 -5.21
CA VAL A 49 -7.40 10.36 -5.86
C VAL A 49 -8.51 10.14 -4.83
N LYS A 50 -9.76 10.23 -5.28
CA LYS A 50 -10.92 10.11 -4.40
C LYS A 50 -11.20 8.67 -3.98
N THR A 51 -10.97 7.70 -4.87
CA THR A 51 -11.38 6.32 -4.65
C THR A 51 -10.17 5.38 -4.65
N VAL A 52 -9.94 4.71 -3.52
CA VAL A 52 -8.92 3.68 -3.35
C VAL A 52 -9.56 2.42 -2.79
N TYR A 53 -9.42 1.32 -3.51
CA TYR A 53 -9.80 -0.01 -3.04
C TYR A 53 -8.61 -0.70 -2.37
N ALA A 54 -8.87 -1.39 -1.27
CA ALA A 54 -7.88 -2.13 -0.50
C ALA A 54 -8.21 -3.63 -0.57
N VAL A 55 -7.29 -4.44 -1.10
CA VAL A 55 -7.47 -5.88 -1.28
C VAL A 55 -6.50 -6.64 -0.38
N ASP A 56 -7.03 -7.47 0.52
CA ASP A 56 -6.23 -8.34 1.41
C ASP A 56 -7.05 -9.60 1.76
N SER A 57 -6.39 -10.61 2.32
CA SER A 57 -7.04 -11.81 2.87
C SER A 57 -7.35 -11.69 4.36
N ILE A 58 -6.79 -10.71 5.07
CA ILE A 58 -6.86 -10.55 6.51
C ILE A 58 -7.89 -9.48 6.86
N ALA A 59 -8.98 -9.91 7.54
CA ALA A 59 -10.10 -9.04 7.87
C ALA A 59 -9.70 -7.81 8.71
N GLU A 60 -8.80 -8.01 9.68
CA GLU A 60 -8.31 -6.94 10.55
C GLU A 60 -7.58 -5.85 9.75
N ARG A 61 -6.77 -6.24 8.77
CA ARG A 61 -6.07 -5.30 7.87
C ARG A 61 -7.01 -4.54 6.96
N LEU A 62 -8.04 -5.21 6.47
CA LEU A 62 -9.10 -4.58 5.69
C LEU A 62 -9.88 -3.56 6.52
N ALA A 63 -10.20 -3.89 7.78
CA ALA A 63 -10.85 -2.95 8.71
C ALA A 63 -9.98 -1.72 9.02
N GLU A 64 -8.65 -1.88 9.07
CA GLU A 64 -7.74 -0.74 9.22
C GLU A 64 -7.66 0.11 7.95
N ALA A 65 -7.64 -0.51 6.77
CA ALA A 65 -7.71 0.20 5.51
C ALA A 65 -9.03 0.98 5.35
N GLU A 66 -10.15 0.43 5.79
CA GLU A 66 -11.44 1.10 5.81
C GLU A 66 -11.44 2.33 6.73
N LYS A 67 -10.88 2.23 7.93
CA LYS A 67 -10.78 3.36 8.89
C LYS A 67 -10.00 4.55 8.33
N ILE A 68 -9.05 4.32 7.45
CA ILE A 68 -8.29 5.40 6.82
C ILE A 68 -8.94 5.95 5.54
N GLY A 69 -10.08 5.35 5.11
CA GLY A 69 -10.90 5.84 4.01
C GLY A 69 -10.85 5.01 2.72
N ALA A 70 -10.21 3.84 2.71
CA ALA A 70 -10.25 2.94 1.56
C ALA A 70 -11.52 2.08 1.56
N ILE A 71 -11.86 1.53 0.41
CA ILE A 71 -12.96 0.58 0.24
C ILE A 71 -12.39 -0.84 0.33
N PRO A 72 -12.69 -1.61 1.39
CA PRO A 72 -12.11 -2.92 1.59
C PRO A 72 -12.75 -3.98 0.68
N ILE A 73 -11.93 -4.87 0.15
CA ILE A 73 -12.35 -6.06 -0.60
C ILE A 73 -11.55 -7.26 -0.10
N ASN A 74 -12.23 -8.29 0.43
CA ASN A 74 -11.56 -9.53 0.74
C ASN A 74 -11.19 -10.24 -0.57
N ILE A 75 -10.00 -10.85 -0.61
CA ILE A 75 -9.49 -11.54 -1.80
C ILE A 75 -10.42 -12.69 -2.23
N SER A 76 -11.16 -13.29 -1.30
CA SER A 76 -12.15 -14.35 -1.57
C SER A 76 -13.45 -13.84 -2.23
N ASP A 77 -13.66 -12.53 -2.28
CA ASP A 77 -14.90 -11.89 -2.72
C ASP A 77 -14.87 -11.45 -4.19
N ASN A 78 -14.16 -12.16 -5.04
CA ASN A 78 -14.04 -11.84 -6.47
C ASN A 78 -13.63 -10.38 -6.73
N PRO A 79 -12.44 -9.94 -6.27
CA PRO A 79 -12.03 -8.54 -6.35
C PRO A 79 -11.99 -8.02 -7.80
N VAL A 80 -11.65 -8.84 -8.79
CA VAL A 80 -11.63 -8.47 -10.20
C VAL A 80 -13.01 -7.99 -10.67
N GLU A 81 -14.05 -8.76 -10.38
CA GLU A 81 -15.42 -8.42 -10.79
C GLU A 81 -15.95 -7.20 -10.03
N LYS A 82 -15.61 -7.05 -8.72
CA LYS A 82 -15.98 -5.87 -7.95
C LYS A 82 -15.33 -4.59 -8.51
N ILE A 83 -14.05 -4.64 -8.87
CA ILE A 83 -13.35 -3.50 -9.47
C ILE A 83 -13.90 -3.17 -10.85
N LYS A 84 -14.18 -4.16 -11.69
CA LYS A 84 -14.84 -3.94 -12.99
C LYS A 84 -16.22 -3.29 -12.82
N ALA A 85 -17.05 -3.82 -11.93
CA ALA A 85 -18.36 -3.26 -11.65
C ALA A 85 -18.28 -1.78 -11.20
N ALA A 86 -17.34 -1.47 -10.31
CA ALA A 86 -17.13 -0.12 -9.80
C ALA A 86 -16.58 0.87 -10.83
N SER A 87 -15.92 0.37 -11.89
CA SER A 87 -15.28 1.18 -12.94
C SER A 87 -16.03 1.17 -14.28
N GLY A 88 -17.33 0.81 -14.28
CA GLY A 88 -18.11 0.71 -15.51
C GLY A 88 -17.62 -0.37 -16.48
N GLY A 89 -17.11 -1.48 -15.98
CA GLY A 89 -16.61 -2.62 -16.75
C GLY A 89 -15.14 -2.49 -17.19
N ARG A 90 -14.49 -1.35 -16.97
CA ARG A 90 -13.14 -1.06 -17.50
C ARG A 90 -12.01 -1.78 -16.72
N GLY A 91 -12.09 -1.84 -15.41
CA GLY A 91 -11.02 -2.22 -14.49
C GLY A 91 -10.34 -1.01 -13.85
N ALA A 92 -9.34 -1.26 -13.02
CA ALA A 92 -8.61 -0.22 -12.30
C ALA A 92 -7.72 0.63 -13.23
N ASP A 93 -7.59 1.91 -12.94
CA ASP A 93 -6.66 2.80 -13.64
C ASP A 93 -5.22 2.60 -13.16
N VAL A 94 -5.05 2.43 -11.85
CA VAL A 94 -3.75 2.16 -11.21
C VAL A 94 -3.91 1.04 -10.19
N VAL A 95 -2.98 0.07 -10.21
CA VAL A 95 -2.86 -0.94 -9.16
C VAL A 95 -1.49 -0.83 -8.49
N MET A 96 -1.49 -0.67 -7.17
CA MET A 96 -0.31 -0.73 -6.31
C MET A 96 -0.20 -2.15 -5.74
N GLU A 97 0.83 -2.88 -6.10
CA GLU A 97 1.08 -4.23 -5.62
C GLU A 97 2.15 -4.18 -4.51
N ALA A 98 1.78 -4.55 -3.27
CA ALA A 98 2.60 -4.42 -2.06
C ALA A 98 2.84 -5.76 -1.34
N VAL A 99 2.68 -6.88 -2.03
CA VAL A 99 2.86 -8.24 -1.49
C VAL A 99 4.18 -8.86 -1.93
N GLY A 100 4.48 -8.79 -3.23
CA GLY A 100 5.68 -9.41 -3.81
C GLY A 100 5.51 -10.90 -4.12
N HIS A 101 4.30 -11.35 -4.40
CA HIS A 101 3.99 -12.74 -4.78
C HIS A 101 3.41 -12.79 -6.20
N ALA A 102 3.72 -13.86 -6.95
CA ALA A 102 3.26 -14.00 -8.33
C ALA A 102 1.74 -13.92 -8.46
N ASP A 103 0.99 -14.56 -7.57
CA ASP A 103 -0.48 -14.53 -7.60
C ASP A 103 -1.03 -13.13 -7.34
N ALA A 104 -0.43 -12.37 -6.42
CA ALA A 104 -0.84 -11.00 -6.14
C ALA A 104 -0.57 -10.09 -7.35
N PHE A 105 0.56 -10.30 -8.03
CA PHE A 105 0.87 -9.57 -9.25
C PHE A 105 -0.08 -9.94 -10.40
N MET A 106 -0.39 -11.22 -10.57
CA MET A 106 -1.37 -11.66 -11.59
C MET A 106 -2.77 -11.11 -11.30
N LEU A 107 -3.16 -11.07 -10.04
CA LEU A 107 -4.41 -10.42 -9.62
C LEU A 107 -4.41 -8.92 -9.99
N ALA A 108 -3.28 -8.22 -9.79
CA ALA A 108 -3.11 -6.84 -10.24
C ALA A 108 -3.28 -6.72 -11.76
N PHE A 109 -2.67 -7.65 -12.49
CA PHE A 109 -2.74 -7.69 -13.95
C PHE A 109 -4.17 -8.00 -14.46
N GLU A 110 -4.95 -8.79 -13.76
CA GLU A 110 -6.35 -9.07 -14.10
C GLU A 110 -7.25 -7.87 -13.84
N MET A 111 -7.04 -7.17 -12.72
CA MET A 111 -7.83 -5.99 -12.33
C MET A 111 -7.53 -4.74 -13.15
N ILE A 112 -6.31 -4.60 -13.66
CA ILE A 112 -5.92 -3.39 -14.40
C ILE A 112 -6.66 -3.32 -15.75
N ARG A 113 -7.13 -2.12 -16.10
CA ARG A 113 -7.72 -1.87 -17.42
C ARG A 113 -6.67 -1.84 -18.54
N PRO A 114 -7.06 -1.95 -19.82
CA PRO A 114 -6.18 -1.57 -20.92
C PRO A 114 -5.67 -0.14 -20.75
N PHE A 115 -4.39 0.08 -21.07
CA PHE A 115 -3.65 1.34 -20.84
C PHE A 115 -3.59 1.77 -19.36
N GLY A 116 -3.83 0.85 -18.43
CA GLY A 116 -3.66 1.10 -17.01
C GLY A 116 -2.20 0.93 -16.55
N GLN A 117 -1.95 1.18 -15.26
CA GLN A 117 -0.60 1.26 -14.72
C GLN A 117 -0.47 0.40 -13.46
N ILE A 118 0.57 -0.42 -13.37
CA ILE A 118 0.88 -1.26 -12.19
C ILE A 118 2.17 -0.75 -11.54
N SER A 119 2.07 -0.36 -10.28
CA SER A 119 3.21 0.02 -9.43
C SER A 119 3.49 -1.13 -8.46
N SER A 120 4.44 -2.01 -8.78
CA SER A 120 4.84 -3.12 -7.91
C SER A 120 6.04 -2.71 -7.04
N ILE A 121 5.82 -2.70 -5.74
CA ILE A 121 6.82 -2.43 -4.70
C ILE A 121 7.09 -3.66 -3.84
N GLY A 122 6.32 -4.72 -4.03
CA GLY A 122 6.59 -6.03 -3.44
C GLY A 122 7.90 -6.62 -3.97
N VAL A 123 8.59 -7.41 -3.16
CA VAL A 123 9.84 -8.06 -3.55
C VAL A 123 9.51 -9.43 -4.11
N HIS A 124 9.57 -9.57 -5.44
CA HIS A 124 9.35 -10.83 -6.12
C HIS A 124 10.63 -11.66 -6.13
N THR A 125 10.60 -12.80 -5.48
CA THR A 125 11.72 -13.76 -5.44
C THR A 125 11.54 -14.90 -6.44
N GLU A 126 10.34 -15.06 -6.99
CA GLU A 126 9.99 -16.08 -7.97
C GLU A 126 9.69 -15.46 -9.34
N PRO A 127 9.82 -16.22 -10.43
CA PRO A 127 9.46 -15.75 -11.77
C PRO A 127 7.98 -15.34 -11.84
N LEU A 128 7.69 -14.23 -12.50
CA LEU A 128 6.32 -13.83 -12.79
C LEU A 128 5.79 -14.56 -14.03
N PRO A 129 4.58 -15.12 -14.01
CA PRO A 129 3.99 -15.85 -15.13
C PRO A 129 3.42 -14.89 -16.21
N LEU A 130 4.21 -13.89 -16.58
CA LEU A 130 3.88 -12.93 -17.63
C LEU A 130 4.58 -13.28 -18.93
N ASN A 131 3.90 -13.00 -20.03
CA ASN A 131 4.52 -13.05 -21.35
C ASN A 131 4.17 -11.79 -22.17
N GLY A 132 4.92 -11.55 -23.24
CA GLY A 132 4.74 -10.36 -24.08
C GLY A 132 3.37 -10.24 -24.71
N LEU A 133 2.70 -11.34 -25.05
CA LEU A 133 1.37 -11.32 -25.65
C LEU A 133 0.31 -10.81 -24.68
N LEU A 134 0.37 -11.22 -23.42
CA LEU A 134 -0.52 -10.70 -22.37
C LEU A 134 -0.34 -9.19 -22.19
N CYS A 135 0.91 -8.72 -22.10
CA CYS A 135 1.21 -7.29 -21.97
C CYS A 135 0.75 -6.51 -23.19
N TYR A 136 1.01 -7.03 -24.39
CA TYR A 136 0.56 -6.43 -25.66
C TYR A 136 -0.96 -6.26 -25.71
N GLY A 137 -1.71 -7.27 -25.27
CA GLY A 137 -3.18 -7.24 -25.30
C GLY A 137 -3.80 -6.15 -24.40
N LYS A 138 -3.09 -5.70 -23.36
CA LYS A 138 -3.58 -4.64 -22.44
C LYS A 138 -2.89 -3.28 -22.62
N ASN A 139 -1.79 -3.18 -23.37
CA ASN A 139 -0.96 -1.96 -23.40
C ASN A 139 -0.64 -1.42 -22.00
N VAL A 140 -0.37 -2.31 -21.05
CA VAL A 140 -0.17 -1.94 -19.64
C VAL A 140 1.23 -1.33 -19.42
N THR A 141 1.30 -0.31 -18.57
CA THR A 141 2.57 0.20 -18.03
C THR A 141 2.85 -0.44 -16.69
N MET A 142 4.02 -1.03 -16.53
CA MET A 142 4.43 -1.67 -15.28
C MET A 142 5.75 -1.09 -14.79
N ALA A 143 5.81 -0.75 -13.50
CA ALA A 143 7.03 -0.28 -12.88
C ALA A 143 7.31 -1.05 -11.59
N PHE A 144 8.52 -1.54 -11.49
CA PHE A 144 9.05 -2.30 -10.36
C PHE A 144 10.16 -1.52 -9.67
N GLY A 145 10.56 -2.00 -8.52
CA GLY A 145 11.81 -1.60 -7.89
C GLY A 145 11.65 -0.80 -6.60
N ARG A 146 12.80 -0.52 -6.03
CA ARG A 146 12.91 0.15 -4.74
C ARG A 146 12.54 1.62 -4.83
N CYS A 147 12.06 2.14 -3.71
CA CYS A 147 11.80 3.56 -3.55
C CYS A 147 13.11 4.38 -3.57
N PRO A 148 13.20 5.44 -4.38
CA PRO A 148 14.33 6.36 -4.34
C PRO A 148 14.16 7.35 -3.18
N VAL A 149 14.25 6.87 -1.94
CA VAL A 149 13.88 7.60 -0.70
C VAL A 149 14.42 9.01 -0.68
N ARG A 150 15.71 9.19 -1.03
CA ARG A 150 16.35 10.51 -0.98
C ARG A 150 15.66 11.54 -1.88
N SER A 151 15.22 11.12 -3.07
CA SER A 151 14.62 12.03 -4.06
C SER A 151 13.19 12.45 -3.72
N ILE A 152 12.46 11.61 -2.96
CA ILE A 152 11.04 11.84 -2.65
C ILE A 152 10.82 12.16 -1.17
N PHE A 153 11.90 12.29 -0.37
CA PHE A 153 11.79 12.37 1.09
C PHE A 153 10.94 13.54 1.56
N GLU A 154 11.18 14.73 1.00
CA GLU A 154 10.47 15.96 1.41
C GLU A 154 8.98 15.85 1.11
N GLU A 155 8.61 15.43 -0.10
CA GLU A 155 7.21 15.25 -0.49
C GLU A 155 6.50 14.18 0.38
N ALA A 156 7.17 13.05 0.60
CA ALA A 156 6.62 11.99 1.45
C ALA A 156 6.47 12.45 2.91
N LEU A 157 7.40 13.26 3.42
CA LEU A 157 7.31 13.83 4.76
C LEU A 157 6.14 14.80 4.90
N GLU A 158 5.91 15.66 3.92
CA GLU A 158 4.75 16.55 3.91
C GLU A 158 3.42 15.79 3.99
N VAL A 159 3.28 14.70 3.21
CA VAL A 159 2.10 13.84 3.26
C VAL A 159 1.99 13.15 4.63
N LEU A 160 3.09 12.61 5.15
CA LEU A 160 3.09 11.97 6.47
C LEU A 160 2.67 12.95 7.58
N VAL A 161 3.17 14.18 7.58
CA VAL A 161 2.80 15.19 8.58
C VAL A 161 1.29 15.48 8.55
N LYS A 162 0.70 15.56 7.36
CA LYS A 162 -0.74 15.79 7.20
C LYS A 162 -1.59 14.58 7.63
N GLU A 163 -1.13 13.38 7.31
CA GLU A 163 -1.90 12.14 7.44
C GLU A 163 -1.43 11.26 8.62
N GLN A 164 -0.54 11.75 9.49
CA GLN A 164 0.11 10.95 10.54
C GLN A 164 -0.88 10.21 11.47
N LYS A 165 -2.04 10.80 11.74
CA LYS A 165 -3.08 10.19 12.58
C LYS A 165 -3.62 8.90 11.97
N LYS A 166 -3.70 8.80 10.64
CA LYS A 166 -4.18 7.61 9.93
C LYS A 166 -3.22 6.43 10.01
N VAL A 167 -1.92 6.68 10.18
CA VAL A 167 -0.88 5.64 10.21
C VAL A 167 -0.25 5.45 11.60
N ALA A 168 -0.68 6.19 12.61
CA ALA A 168 -0.11 6.17 13.95
C ALA A 168 -0.16 4.76 14.59
N PHE A 169 -1.22 4.00 14.33
CA PHE A 169 -1.38 2.63 14.83
C PHE A 169 -0.25 1.68 14.41
N LEU A 170 0.41 1.93 13.29
CA LEU A 170 1.57 1.14 12.84
C LEU A 170 2.74 1.20 13.84
N CYS A 171 2.83 2.25 14.65
CA CYS A 171 3.86 2.43 15.65
C CYS A 171 3.37 2.16 17.08
N GLY A 172 2.14 1.64 17.24
CA GLY A 172 1.49 1.46 18.56
C GLY A 172 2.14 0.40 19.44
N LYS A 173 2.85 -0.59 18.88
CA LYS A 173 3.54 -1.61 19.69
C LYS A 173 5.02 -1.28 19.83
N THR A 174 5.44 -1.08 21.10
CA THR A 174 6.84 -0.87 21.44
C THR A 174 7.32 -2.02 22.33
N MET A 175 8.52 -2.51 22.06
CA MET A 175 9.18 -3.57 22.87
C MET A 175 10.62 -3.17 23.18
N SER A 176 11.23 -3.82 24.17
CA SER A 176 12.66 -3.66 24.39
C SER A 176 13.47 -4.38 23.31
N LEU A 177 14.72 -4.00 23.12
CA LEU A 177 15.59 -4.69 22.16
C LEU A 177 15.87 -6.15 22.58
N GLU A 178 15.89 -6.41 23.88
CA GLU A 178 16.08 -7.75 24.43
C GLU A 178 14.94 -8.70 24.03
N ASP A 179 13.74 -8.16 23.79
CA ASP A 179 12.56 -8.93 23.36
C ASP A 179 12.51 -9.15 21.84
N ALA A 180 13.54 -8.75 21.09
CA ALA A 180 13.56 -8.87 19.62
C ALA A 180 13.22 -10.29 19.12
N PRO A 181 13.71 -11.40 19.69
CA PRO A 181 13.35 -12.74 19.23
C PRO A 181 11.83 -13.01 19.30
N GLN A 182 11.15 -12.51 20.33
CA GLN A 182 9.69 -12.63 20.46
C GLN A 182 8.97 -11.70 19.49
N ALA A 183 9.49 -10.47 19.31
CA ALA A 183 8.95 -9.51 18.37
C ALA A 183 8.93 -10.05 16.92
N PHE A 184 10.01 -10.71 16.49
CA PHE A 184 10.08 -11.35 15.18
C PHE A 184 9.07 -12.49 15.03
N LYS A 185 8.88 -13.33 16.04
CA LYS A 185 7.85 -14.39 16.05
C LYS A 185 6.44 -13.82 15.95
N ASP A 186 6.15 -12.74 16.68
CA ASP A 186 4.84 -12.09 16.65
C ASP A 186 4.58 -11.45 15.27
N PHE A 187 5.60 -10.86 14.65
CA PHE A 187 5.51 -10.30 13.31
C PHE A 187 5.31 -11.38 12.24
N GLU A 188 6.09 -12.47 12.28
CA GLU A 188 5.96 -13.61 11.38
C GLU A 188 4.57 -14.26 11.51
N ALA A 189 4.07 -14.41 12.73
CA ALA A 189 2.73 -14.91 13.03
C ALA A 189 1.61 -13.91 12.68
N ARG A 190 1.94 -12.75 12.10
CA ARG A 190 1.00 -11.69 11.69
C ARG A 190 0.13 -11.14 12.84
N LYS A 191 0.57 -11.26 14.09
CA LYS A 191 -0.12 -10.73 15.27
C LYS A 191 0.01 -9.21 15.41
N VAL A 192 0.99 -8.63 14.75
CA VAL A 192 1.30 -7.20 14.79
C VAL A 192 1.72 -6.70 13.41
N HIS A 193 1.42 -5.44 13.10
CA HIS A 193 1.85 -4.80 11.85
C HIS A 193 3.31 -4.37 11.88
N LYS A 194 3.72 -3.82 13.02
CA LYS A 194 5.06 -3.27 13.21
C LYS A 194 5.37 -3.22 14.70
N ILE A 195 6.65 -3.42 15.02
CA ILE A 195 7.16 -3.24 16.39
C ILE A 195 8.29 -2.21 16.32
N VAL A 196 8.26 -1.26 17.25
CA VAL A 196 9.32 -0.28 17.45
C VAL A 196 10.11 -0.68 18.68
N PHE A 197 11.43 -0.85 18.55
CA PHE A 197 12.28 -1.15 19.68
C PHE A 197 12.71 0.11 20.42
N LYS A 198 12.63 0.08 21.75
CA LYS A 198 13.23 1.08 22.61
C LYS A 198 14.68 0.71 22.87
N MET A 199 15.58 1.67 22.67
CA MET A 199 16.97 1.50 23.02
C MET A 199 17.18 1.74 24.52
N PRO A 200 18.14 1.05 25.19
CA PRO A 200 18.45 1.30 26.58
C PRO A 200 18.84 2.78 26.79
N GLY A 201 18.22 3.42 27.79
CA GLY A 201 18.51 4.82 28.14
C GLY A 201 17.72 5.89 27.38
N GLU A 202 16.92 5.56 26.37
CA GLU A 202 16.03 6.53 25.72
C GLU A 202 14.81 6.85 26.61
N LYS A 203 14.65 8.13 26.95
CA LYS A 203 13.37 8.66 27.42
C LYS A 203 12.40 8.65 26.26
N VAL A 204 11.32 7.90 26.36
CA VAL A 204 10.23 7.93 25.38
C VAL A 204 9.70 9.35 25.37
N GLY A 205 9.80 10.03 24.23
CA GLY A 205 8.99 11.21 23.99
C GLY A 205 7.51 10.82 24.18
N GLU A 206 6.73 11.69 24.81
CA GLU A 206 5.31 11.48 25.04
C GLU A 206 4.65 10.93 23.78
N SER A 207 3.92 9.82 23.90
CA SER A 207 3.28 9.14 22.79
C SER A 207 2.36 10.11 22.06
N ILE A 208 2.24 9.97 20.74
CA ILE A 208 1.40 10.78 19.85
C ILE A 208 -0.09 10.75 20.32
N GLU A 209 -0.47 9.82 21.17
CA GLU A 209 -1.79 9.69 21.78
C GLU A 209 -2.18 10.81 22.75
N ALA A 210 -1.22 11.58 23.24
CA ALA A 210 -1.49 12.58 24.28
C ALA A 210 -1.97 13.96 23.76
N LYS A 211 -2.17 14.13 22.45
CA LYS A 211 -2.63 15.40 21.83
C LYS A 211 -3.73 15.20 20.79
N ALA A 212 -4.71 14.38 21.10
CA ALA A 212 -5.94 14.28 20.31
C ALA A 212 -7.04 15.16 20.93
#